data_d7ac33286d83979a0aafc83b8ee0573d
#
_entry.id   d7ac33286d83979a0aafc83b8ee0573d
#
_cell.length_a   1.000
_cell.length_b   1.000
_cell.length_c   1.000
_cell.angle_alpha   90.00
_cell.angle_beta   90.00
_cell.angle_gamma   90.00
#
_symmetry.space_group_name_H-M   'P 1'
#
loop_
_entity.id
_entity.type
_entity.pdbx_description
1 polymer ?
#
loop_
_entity_poly.entity_id
_entity_poly.type
_entity_poly.pdbx_seq_one_letter_code
_entity_poly.pdbx_strand_id
1 'polypeptide(L)'
;MWGEAKVVERIDWNDELFTLRLSADIGDFIAGQFIKLSQHIEGKRVARAYSLVNAPSSDLVEVLAINVEGGVLSPNLQALKVGDTVDISTKAAGFMTLDELPNQGRHLWFFATGTAVGPFISMMRTSQPWDRFDKVILVYGVRYADDLAYIEELESFKSQYPAQFELVTSVTREPYEGAINMRITQGMLTGVIEAQTGVKLTAEDSQVMICGHPEMIKELNLLLLDRGLAKNLRRAPGQITVEKYW
;
A
#
# COMPACT_ATOMS: atom_id res chain seq x y z
N MET A 1 5.11 1.62 23.19
CA MET A 1 6.51 1.76 23.65
C MET A 1 7.30 2.27 22.44
N TRP A 2 8.41 2.98 22.68
CA TRP A 2 9.26 3.54 21.63
C TRP A 2 10.65 2.94 21.72
N GLY A 3 11.26 2.65 20.59
CA GLY A 3 12.65 2.24 20.43
C GLY A 3 13.35 3.19 19.48
N GLU A 4 14.64 2.98 19.27
CA GLU A 4 15.44 3.68 18.28
C GLU A 4 15.63 2.80 17.05
N ALA A 5 15.50 3.40 15.87
CA ALA A 5 15.76 2.78 14.57
C ALA A 5 16.89 3.51 13.86
N LYS A 6 17.86 2.78 13.33
CA LYS A 6 18.96 3.34 12.55
C LYS A 6 18.71 3.19 11.07
N VAL A 7 18.86 4.27 10.32
CA VAL A 7 18.81 4.25 8.86
C VAL A 7 20.02 3.48 8.33
N VAL A 8 19.79 2.35 7.67
CA VAL A 8 20.86 1.51 7.07
C VAL A 8 20.90 1.62 5.56
N GLU A 9 19.78 1.97 4.94
CA GLU A 9 19.69 2.22 3.51
C GLU A 9 18.59 3.26 3.23
N ARG A 10 18.78 4.06 2.18
CA ARG A 10 17.85 5.02 1.67
C ARG A 10 17.76 4.88 0.15
N ILE A 11 16.54 4.89 -0.37
CA ILE A 11 16.27 4.91 -1.81
C ILE A 11 15.45 6.16 -2.09
N ASP A 12 15.95 7.04 -2.93
CA ASP A 12 15.21 8.21 -3.40
C ASP A 12 14.59 7.88 -4.77
N TRP A 13 13.27 7.89 -4.85
CA TRP A 13 12.51 7.64 -6.08
C TRP A 13 12.42 8.92 -6.93
N ASN A 14 12.19 10.05 -6.26
CA ASN A 14 12.24 11.41 -6.81
C ASN A 14 12.58 12.42 -5.68
N ASP A 15 12.44 13.71 -5.92
CA ASP A 15 12.80 14.76 -4.96
C ASP A 15 11.97 14.71 -3.67
N GLU A 16 10.80 14.09 -3.67
CA GLU A 16 9.87 14.05 -2.53
C GLU A 16 9.63 12.65 -2.00
N LEU A 17 9.69 11.64 -2.87
CA LEU A 17 9.33 10.25 -2.56
C LEU A 17 10.57 9.41 -2.28
N PHE A 18 10.60 8.75 -1.13
CA PHE A 18 11.76 7.97 -0.68
C PHE A 18 11.37 6.77 0.16
N THR A 19 12.25 5.78 0.20
CA THR A 19 12.19 4.63 1.10
C THR A 19 13.30 4.72 2.12
N LEU A 20 12.96 4.45 3.39
CA LEU A 20 13.93 4.21 4.45
C LEU A 20 13.92 2.73 4.82
N ARG A 21 15.11 2.11 4.85
CA ARG A 21 15.34 0.81 5.44
C ARG A 21 16.07 0.99 6.78
N LEU A 22 15.45 0.48 7.82
CA LEU A 22 15.80 0.75 9.20
C LEU A 22 16.19 -0.55 9.90
N SER A 23 17.28 -0.50 10.66
CA SER A 23 17.60 -1.53 11.64
C SER A 23 16.88 -1.20 12.95
N ALA A 24 15.89 -2.01 13.31
CA ALA A 24 15.09 -1.84 14.53
C ALA A 24 14.40 -3.15 14.91
N ASP A 25 14.17 -3.33 16.21
CA ASP A 25 13.34 -4.43 16.72
C ASP A 25 11.90 -3.92 16.93
N ILE A 26 10.97 -4.41 16.12
CA ILE A 26 9.54 -4.12 16.21
C ILE A 26 8.71 -5.35 16.62
N GLY A 27 9.39 -6.47 16.97
CA GLY A 27 8.77 -7.76 17.21
C GLY A 27 8.10 -8.34 15.95
N ASP A 28 7.35 -9.41 16.13
CA ASP A 28 6.61 -10.04 15.05
C ASP A 28 5.47 -9.14 14.55
N PHE A 29 5.24 -9.17 13.25
CA PHE A 29 4.13 -8.44 12.62
C PHE A 29 3.51 -9.26 11.48
N ILE A 30 2.32 -8.82 11.04
CA ILE A 30 1.60 -9.40 9.90
C ILE A 30 1.74 -8.44 8.71
N ALA A 31 2.00 -8.98 7.51
CA ALA A 31 2.09 -8.18 6.29
C ALA A 31 0.84 -7.30 6.09
N GLY A 32 1.06 -6.02 5.83
CA GLY A 32 0.01 -5.00 5.73
C GLY A 32 -0.16 -4.13 6.98
N GLN A 33 0.47 -4.47 8.10
CA GLN A 33 0.49 -3.63 9.29
C GLN A 33 1.40 -2.41 9.12
N PHE A 34 1.28 -1.45 10.03
CA PHE A 34 2.08 -0.23 10.09
C PHE A 34 2.83 -0.10 11.42
N ILE A 35 3.88 0.69 11.41
CA ILE A 35 4.58 1.20 12.59
C ILE A 35 4.39 2.72 12.68
N LYS A 36 4.79 3.31 13.80
CA LYS A 36 4.90 4.76 13.93
C LYS A 36 6.37 5.16 13.96
N LEU A 37 6.72 6.14 13.14
CA LEU A 37 7.97 6.88 13.27
C LEU A 37 7.70 8.19 14.00
N SER A 38 8.66 8.64 14.79
CA SER A 38 8.54 9.91 15.49
C SER A 38 9.88 10.62 15.67
N GLN A 39 9.78 11.93 15.84
CA GLN A 39 10.90 12.78 16.26
C GLN A 39 10.42 13.83 17.26
N HIS A 40 11.33 14.35 18.05
CA HIS A 40 11.08 15.51 18.92
C HIS A 40 11.31 16.78 18.11
N ILE A 41 10.24 17.53 17.90
CA ILE A 41 10.22 18.78 17.15
C ILE A 41 9.66 19.84 18.08
N GLU A 42 10.44 20.92 18.31
CA GLU A 42 10.08 22.01 19.22
C GLU A 42 9.68 21.50 20.63
N GLY A 43 10.41 20.49 21.14
CA GLY A 43 10.18 19.92 22.47
C GLY A 43 8.98 18.99 22.57
N LYS A 44 8.28 18.69 21.48
CA LYS A 44 7.14 17.78 21.46
C LYS A 44 7.43 16.56 20.56
N ARG A 45 6.96 15.39 20.98
CA ARG A 45 7.01 14.20 20.15
C ARG A 45 5.95 14.31 19.05
N VAL A 46 6.38 14.32 17.80
CA VAL A 46 5.52 14.25 16.63
C VAL A 46 5.64 12.86 16.02
N ALA A 47 4.55 12.13 15.94
CA ALA A 47 4.52 10.77 15.43
C ALA A 47 3.51 10.63 14.29
N ARG A 48 3.84 9.78 13.28
CA ARG A 48 2.95 9.41 12.18
C ARG A 48 3.06 7.93 11.90
N ALA A 49 1.97 7.34 11.41
CA ALA A 49 1.93 5.95 10.96
C ALA A 49 2.56 5.82 9.57
N TYR A 50 3.31 4.73 9.38
CA TYR A 50 3.91 4.32 8.11
C TYR A 50 3.69 2.83 7.94
N SER A 51 3.02 2.44 6.85
CA SER A 51 2.84 1.03 6.54
C SER A 51 4.18 0.37 6.25
N LEU A 52 4.32 -0.86 6.73
CA LEU A 52 5.48 -1.69 6.46
C LEU A 52 5.44 -2.15 5.00
N VAL A 53 6.55 -1.99 4.31
CA VAL A 53 6.74 -2.46 2.92
C VAL A 53 7.45 -3.82 2.91
N ASN A 54 8.29 -4.09 3.90
CA ASN A 54 9.02 -5.35 4.04
C ASN A 54 8.08 -6.51 4.38
N ALA A 55 8.49 -7.72 3.96
CA ALA A 55 7.86 -8.94 4.45
C ALA A 55 8.18 -9.16 5.94
N PRO A 56 7.30 -9.87 6.71
CA PRO A 56 7.56 -10.21 8.11
C PRO A 56 8.86 -11.00 8.34
N SER A 57 9.35 -11.70 7.33
CA SER A 57 10.62 -12.46 7.38
C SER A 57 11.88 -11.62 7.16
N SER A 58 11.75 -10.31 6.90
CA SER A 58 12.89 -9.41 6.69
C SER A 58 13.50 -8.96 8.01
N ASP A 59 14.82 -8.89 8.07
CA ASP A 59 15.56 -8.35 9.21
C ASP A 59 15.51 -6.82 9.30
N LEU A 60 15.07 -6.15 8.25
CA LEU A 60 14.98 -4.69 8.16
C LEU A 60 13.52 -4.24 8.10
N VAL A 61 13.23 -3.19 8.81
CA VAL A 61 11.98 -2.43 8.66
C VAL A 61 12.09 -1.52 7.45
N GLU A 62 11.13 -1.58 6.55
CA GLU A 62 11.10 -0.79 5.31
C GLU A 62 9.81 0.03 5.26
N VAL A 63 9.95 1.33 5.03
CA VAL A 63 8.81 2.26 4.90
C VAL A 63 8.98 3.13 3.66
N LEU A 64 7.90 3.31 2.92
CA LEU A 64 7.80 4.25 1.81
C LEU A 64 7.17 5.54 2.33
N ALA A 65 7.84 6.65 2.15
CA ALA A 65 7.43 7.96 2.65
C ALA A 65 7.50 9.02 1.57
N ILE A 66 6.67 10.05 1.70
CA ILE A 66 6.71 11.23 0.85
C ILE A 66 6.86 12.47 1.72
N ASN A 67 7.64 13.43 1.25
CA ASN A 67 7.69 14.75 1.85
C ASN A 67 6.38 15.51 1.55
N VAL A 68 5.70 15.93 2.60
CA VAL A 68 4.46 16.69 2.49
C VAL A 68 4.79 18.15 2.75
N GLU A 69 4.50 19.02 1.79
CA GLU A 69 4.67 20.48 1.93
C GLU A 69 3.88 20.98 3.15
N GLY A 70 4.57 21.70 4.04
CA GLY A 70 4.00 22.14 5.32
C GLY A 70 3.81 21.02 6.37
N GLY A 71 4.22 19.80 6.06
CA GLY A 71 4.22 18.69 7.01
C GLY A 71 5.22 18.90 8.14
N VAL A 72 4.88 18.43 9.34
CA VAL A 72 5.75 18.64 10.52
C VAL A 72 6.84 17.57 10.62
N LEU A 73 6.53 16.30 10.31
CA LEU A 73 7.46 15.19 10.45
C LEU A 73 8.15 14.80 9.13
N SER A 74 7.42 14.77 8.02
CA SER A 74 7.94 14.27 6.74
C SER A 74 9.17 15.00 6.21
N PRO A 75 9.33 16.35 6.35
CA PRO A 75 10.58 17.03 5.98
C PRO A 75 11.78 16.54 6.78
N ASN A 76 11.60 16.26 8.07
CA ASN A 76 12.68 15.76 8.92
C ASN A 76 13.04 14.30 8.57
N LEU A 77 12.06 13.47 8.21
CA LEU A 77 12.35 12.11 7.73
C LEU A 77 13.07 12.13 6.37
N GLN A 78 12.70 13.07 5.50
CA GLN A 78 13.38 13.27 4.21
C GLN A 78 14.84 13.68 4.40
N ALA A 79 15.16 14.45 5.44
CA ALA A 79 16.53 14.89 5.71
C ALA A 79 17.43 13.78 6.28
N LEU A 80 16.87 12.65 6.74
CA LEU A 80 17.66 11.54 7.31
C LEU A 80 18.58 10.91 6.27
N LYS A 81 19.80 10.62 6.71
CA LYS A 81 20.85 9.93 5.93
C LYS A 81 21.17 8.57 6.55
N VAL A 82 21.84 7.73 5.79
CA VAL A 82 22.39 6.48 6.32
C VAL A 82 23.29 6.76 7.52
N GLY A 83 22.99 6.08 8.62
CA GLY A 83 23.66 6.27 9.92
C GLY A 83 22.86 7.09 10.93
N ASP A 84 21.92 7.93 10.48
CA ASP A 84 21.03 8.69 11.37
C ASP A 84 20.02 7.77 12.07
N THR A 85 19.42 8.29 13.15
CA THR A 85 18.41 7.56 13.92
C THR A 85 17.08 8.27 13.96
N VAL A 86 16.01 7.49 14.15
CA VAL A 86 14.64 7.95 14.31
C VAL A 86 13.93 7.08 15.37
N ASP A 87 13.04 7.68 16.15
CA ASP A 87 12.21 6.90 17.07
C ASP A 87 11.18 6.07 16.33
N ILE A 88 11.01 4.81 16.73
CA ILE A 88 10.07 3.86 16.14
C ILE A 88 9.20 3.21 17.21
N SER A 89 7.92 2.92 16.87
CA SER A 89 7.10 2.08 17.75
C SER A 89 7.63 0.64 17.76
N THR A 90 7.79 0.05 18.96
CA THR A 90 8.31 -1.32 19.13
C THR A 90 7.27 -2.41 18.85
N LYS A 91 6.10 -2.04 18.34
CA LYS A 91 5.06 -2.97 17.90
C LYS A 91 4.36 -2.40 16.69
N ALA A 92 4.14 -3.26 15.70
CA ALA A 92 3.27 -2.98 14.58
C ALA A 92 1.80 -3.03 15.00
N ALA A 93 0.95 -2.38 14.22
CA ALA A 93 -0.50 -2.32 14.42
C ALA A 93 -1.21 -2.25 13.06
N GLY A 94 -2.54 -2.34 13.07
CA GLY A 94 -3.37 -2.25 11.86
C GLY A 94 -4.08 -3.54 11.54
N PHE A 95 -5.15 -3.41 10.77
CA PHE A 95 -6.04 -4.50 10.36
C PHE A 95 -6.10 -4.65 8.82
N MET A 96 -5.23 -3.95 8.08
CA MET A 96 -5.08 -4.10 6.63
C MET A 96 -4.22 -5.34 6.33
N THR A 97 -4.69 -6.53 6.71
CA THR A 97 -3.99 -7.80 6.56
C THR A 97 -4.87 -8.83 5.85
N LEU A 98 -4.27 -9.80 5.19
CA LEU A 98 -5.03 -10.88 4.55
C LEU A 98 -5.75 -11.78 5.55
N ASP A 99 -5.29 -11.81 6.81
CA ASP A 99 -5.93 -12.59 7.88
C ASP A 99 -7.30 -12.04 8.28
N GLU A 100 -7.54 -10.74 8.06
CA GLU A 100 -8.84 -10.11 8.31
C GLU A 100 -9.86 -10.36 7.20
N LEU A 101 -9.45 -10.91 6.05
CA LEU A 101 -10.36 -11.21 4.95
C LEU A 101 -11.12 -12.52 5.21
N PRO A 102 -12.43 -12.56 4.94
CA PRO A 102 -13.19 -13.80 4.99
C PRO A 102 -12.64 -14.82 3.98
N ASN A 103 -12.80 -16.12 4.28
CA ASN A 103 -12.38 -17.23 3.42
C ASN A 103 -13.32 -17.43 2.21
N GLN A 104 -13.64 -16.34 1.52
CA GLN A 104 -14.50 -16.28 0.34
C GLN A 104 -13.82 -15.48 -0.76
N GLY A 105 -14.25 -15.73 -1.99
CA GLY A 105 -13.69 -15.05 -3.14
C GLY A 105 -12.43 -15.72 -3.68
N ARG A 106 -12.29 -15.66 -4.99
CA ARG A 106 -11.18 -16.26 -5.76
C ARG A 106 -10.20 -15.21 -6.25
N HIS A 107 -10.63 -13.92 -6.28
CA HIS A 107 -9.87 -12.81 -6.80
C HIS A 107 -9.60 -11.79 -5.70
N LEU A 108 -8.35 -11.40 -5.56
CA LEU A 108 -7.91 -10.35 -4.64
C LEU A 108 -7.61 -9.09 -5.42
N TRP A 109 -8.29 -8.00 -5.07
CA TRP A 109 -8.10 -6.68 -5.65
C TRP A 109 -7.46 -5.73 -4.65
N PHE A 110 -6.30 -5.22 -4.98
CA PHE A 110 -5.63 -4.15 -4.26
C PHE A 110 -5.81 -2.83 -5.02
N PHE A 111 -6.28 -1.80 -4.34
CA PHE A 111 -6.36 -0.44 -4.86
C PHE A 111 -5.51 0.48 -4.02
N ALA A 112 -4.47 1.05 -4.62
CA ALA A 112 -3.51 1.91 -3.95
C ALA A 112 -3.36 3.27 -4.64
N THR A 113 -3.11 4.32 -3.86
CA THR A 113 -2.62 5.60 -4.39
C THR A 113 -1.36 6.04 -3.66
N GLY A 114 -0.33 6.42 -4.42
CA GLY A 114 0.94 6.90 -3.88
C GLY A 114 1.59 5.92 -2.91
N THR A 115 2.06 6.41 -1.77
CA THR A 115 2.75 5.60 -0.76
C THR A 115 1.91 4.48 -0.12
N ALA A 116 0.59 4.53 -0.32
CA ALA A 116 -0.31 3.48 0.17
C ALA A 116 -0.20 2.14 -0.58
N VAL A 117 0.67 2.01 -1.58
CA VAL A 117 1.06 0.74 -2.19
C VAL A 117 1.88 -0.14 -1.23
N GLY A 118 2.56 0.48 -0.25
CA GLY A 118 3.46 -0.20 0.69
C GLY A 118 2.89 -1.46 1.36
N PRO A 119 1.73 -1.42 2.02
CA PRO A 119 1.14 -2.60 2.67
C PRO A 119 0.83 -3.74 1.70
N PHE A 120 0.47 -3.43 0.45
CA PHE A 120 0.21 -4.45 -0.57
C PHE A 120 1.51 -5.09 -1.07
N ILE A 121 2.59 -4.33 -1.20
CA ILE A 121 3.92 -4.89 -1.49
C ILE A 121 4.35 -5.84 -0.38
N SER A 122 4.19 -5.45 0.89
CA SER A 122 4.47 -6.31 2.04
C SER A 122 3.73 -7.65 1.95
N MET A 123 2.43 -7.63 1.61
CA MET A 123 1.64 -8.84 1.41
C MET A 123 2.13 -9.67 0.23
N MET A 124 2.41 -9.04 -0.92
CA MET A 124 2.88 -9.73 -2.13
C MET A 124 4.27 -10.35 -1.97
N ARG A 125 5.09 -9.86 -1.05
CA ARG A 125 6.38 -10.46 -0.66
C ARG A 125 6.23 -11.70 0.23
N THR A 126 5.00 -12.10 0.59
CA THR A 126 4.69 -13.36 1.29
C THR A 126 4.08 -14.37 0.32
N SER A 127 4.00 -15.63 0.72
CA SER A 127 3.30 -16.65 -0.09
C SER A 127 1.78 -16.52 -0.02
N GLN A 128 1.25 -15.88 1.00
CA GLN A 128 -0.17 -15.90 1.36
C GLN A 128 -1.14 -15.47 0.23
N PRO A 129 -0.94 -14.35 -0.52
CA PRO A 129 -1.85 -14.00 -1.59
C PRO A 129 -1.80 -15.01 -2.76
N TRP A 130 -0.61 -15.56 -3.04
CA TRP A 130 -0.39 -16.50 -4.14
C TRP A 130 -0.96 -17.89 -3.85
N ASP A 131 -0.93 -18.31 -2.59
CA ASP A 131 -1.48 -19.61 -2.15
C ASP A 131 -3.02 -19.56 -2.04
N ARG A 132 -3.59 -18.37 -1.81
CA ARG A 132 -5.00 -18.23 -1.44
C ARG A 132 -5.92 -17.81 -2.59
N PHE A 133 -5.42 -17.05 -3.57
CA PHE A 133 -6.25 -16.46 -4.61
C PHE A 133 -5.84 -16.93 -6.01
N ASP A 134 -6.83 -17.17 -6.87
CA ASP A 134 -6.60 -17.54 -8.27
C ASP A 134 -6.07 -16.33 -9.07
N LYS A 135 -6.50 -15.12 -8.70
CA LYS A 135 -6.04 -13.86 -9.30
C LYS A 135 -5.75 -12.84 -8.19
N VAL A 136 -4.64 -12.15 -8.36
CA VAL A 136 -4.24 -10.99 -7.55
C VAL A 136 -4.10 -9.81 -8.50
N ILE A 137 -4.85 -8.75 -8.28
CA ILE A 137 -4.86 -7.56 -9.11
C ILE A 137 -4.41 -6.37 -8.27
N LEU A 138 -3.35 -5.69 -8.69
CA LEU A 138 -2.94 -4.42 -8.10
C LEU A 138 -3.27 -3.29 -9.07
N VAL A 139 -4.11 -2.37 -8.62
CA VAL A 139 -4.39 -1.10 -9.31
C VAL A 139 -3.67 0.01 -8.55
N TYR A 140 -2.59 0.52 -9.15
CA TYR A 140 -1.69 1.49 -8.52
C TYR A 140 -1.78 2.86 -9.20
N GLY A 141 -2.35 3.84 -8.49
CA GLY A 141 -2.57 5.19 -8.99
C GLY A 141 -1.58 6.21 -8.45
N VAL A 142 -1.03 7.02 -9.35
CA VAL A 142 -0.12 8.13 -9.04
C VAL A 142 -0.46 9.35 -9.88
N ARG A 143 0.20 10.49 -9.56
CA ARG A 143 0.07 11.70 -10.36
C ARG A 143 1.00 11.70 -11.56
N TYR A 144 2.26 11.41 -11.35
CA TYR A 144 3.34 11.39 -12.34
C TYR A 144 3.99 10.01 -12.39
N ALA A 145 4.62 9.67 -13.49
CA ALA A 145 5.28 8.38 -13.67
C ALA A 145 6.43 8.16 -12.65
N ASP A 146 7.15 9.23 -12.30
CA ASP A 146 8.24 9.20 -11.31
C ASP A 146 7.74 8.90 -9.88
N ASP A 147 6.43 8.97 -9.63
CA ASP A 147 5.81 8.56 -8.37
C ASP A 147 5.56 7.03 -8.29
N LEU A 148 5.80 6.27 -9.36
CA LEU A 148 5.64 4.82 -9.40
C LEU A 148 6.80 4.11 -8.68
N ALA A 149 6.87 4.26 -7.36
CA ALA A 149 7.85 3.53 -6.56
C ALA A 149 7.66 2.02 -6.69
N TYR A 150 8.76 1.27 -6.64
CA TYR A 150 8.79 -0.20 -6.73
C TYR A 150 8.25 -0.78 -8.05
N ILE A 151 8.12 0.00 -9.11
CA ILE A 151 7.53 -0.47 -10.36
C ILE A 151 8.28 -1.67 -10.95
N GLU A 152 9.61 -1.69 -10.88
CA GLU A 152 10.43 -2.82 -11.35
C GLU A 152 10.15 -4.11 -10.57
N GLU A 153 9.98 -4.00 -9.25
CA GLU A 153 9.61 -5.14 -8.41
C GLU A 153 8.19 -5.62 -8.72
N LEU A 154 7.24 -4.70 -8.90
CA LEU A 154 5.86 -5.04 -9.28
C LEU A 154 5.80 -5.75 -10.62
N GLU A 155 6.57 -5.33 -11.61
CA GLU A 155 6.71 -6.02 -12.90
C GLU A 155 7.40 -7.39 -12.74
N SER A 156 8.33 -7.52 -11.77
CA SER A 156 8.93 -8.83 -11.47
C SER A 156 7.92 -9.84 -10.92
N PHE A 157 6.96 -9.41 -10.10
CA PHE A 157 5.85 -10.27 -9.68
C PHE A 157 5.00 -10.74 -10.86
N LYS A 158 4.76 -9.88 -11.84
CA LYS A 158 4.04 -10.27 -13.07
C LYS A 158 4.80 -11.34 -13.84
N SER A 159 6.13 -11.26 -13.88
CA SER A 159 6.97 -12.28 -14.50
C SER A 159 7.00 -13.59 -13.71
N GLN A 160 6.94 -13.53 -12.37
CA GLN A 160 6.93 -14.71 -11.50
C GLN A 160 5.57 -15.42 -11.48
N TYR A 161 4.47 -14.65 -11.56
CA TYR A 161 3.09 -15.15 -11.48
C TYR A 161 2.26 -14.75 -12.70
N PRO A 162 2.69 -15.10 -13.94
CA PRO A 162 2.11 -14.56 -15.19
C PRO A 162 0.64 -14.93 -15.41
N ALA A 163 0.19 -16.05 -14.84
CA ALA A 163 -1.20 -16.49 -14.93
C ALA A 163 -2.07 -15.96 -13.77
N GLN A 164 -1.46 -15.39 -12.73
CA GLN A 164 -2.12 -15.07 -11.48
C GLN A 164 -2.13 -13.57 -11.17
N PHE A 165 -1.05 -12.85 -11.48
CA PHE A 165 -0.90 -11.43 -11.13
C PHE A 165 -1.19 -10.51 -12.31
N GLU A 166 -2.01 -9.49 -12.05
CA GLU A 166 -2.26 -8.38 -12.98
C GLU A 166 -1.91 -7.04 -12.31
N LEU A 167 -1.12 -6.25 -13.00
CA LEU A 167 -0.76 -4.90 -12.60
C LEU A 167 -1.43 -3.89 -13.54
N VAL A 168 -2.18 -2.96 -12.98
CA VAL A 168 -2.72 -1.80 -13.68
C VAL A 168 -2.16 -0.55 -13.04
N THR A 169 -1.35 0.19 -13.75
CA THR A 169 -0.89 1.52 -13.33
C THR A 169 -1.83 2.61 -13.85
N SER A 170 -2.06 3.62 -13.02
CA SER A 170 -2.86 4.79 -13.36
C SER A 170 -2.01 6.04 -13.14
N VAL A 171 -1.66 6.74 -14.21
CA VAL A 171 -0.89 8.00 -14.18
C VAL A 171 -1.80 9.12 -14.66
N THR A 172 -2.08 10.11 -13.79
CA THR A 172 -3.19 11.05 -14.03
C THR A 172 -2.78 12.41 -14.56
N ARG A 173 -1.51 12.80 -14.49
CA ARG A 173 -1.02 14.13 -14.85
C ARG A 173 -0.18 14.16 -16.12
N GLU A 174 0.17 13.01 -16.67
CA GLU A 174 0.94 12.87 -17.90
C GLU A 174 0.64 11.54 -18.59
N PRO A 175 0.86 11.41 -19.90
CA PRO A 175 0.83 10.11 -20.56
C PRO A 175 2.01 9.24 -20.11
N TYR A 176 1.73 7.96 -19.84
CA TYR A 176 2.76 6.97 -19.53
C TYR A 176 2.41 5.65 -20.22
N GLU A 177 3.35 5.08 -20.95
CA GLU A 177 3.12 3.86 -21.72
C GLU A 177 2.71 2.68 -20.80
N GLY A 178 1.65 2.00 -21.19
CA GLY A 178 1.08 0.87 -20.41
C GLY A 178 0.16 1.27 -19.25
N ALA A 179 0.13 2.55 -18.85
CA ALA A 179 -0.78 3.03 -17.82
C ALA A 179 -2.09 3.56 -18.37
N ILE A 180 -3.15 3.48 -17.57
CA ILE A 180 -4.37 4.23 -17.86
C ILE A 180 -4.16 5.71 -17.48
N ASN A 181 -4.55 6.63 -18.37
CA ASN A 181 -4.44 8.08 -18.13
C ASN A 181 -5.76 8.63 -17.54
N MET A 182 -6.20 8.05 -16.43
CA MET A 182 -7.41 8.45 -15.71
C MET A 182 -7.34 8.02 -14.25
N ARG A 183 -8.19 8.58 -13.38
CA ARG A 183 -8.29 8.15 -11.98
C ARG A 183 -8.77 6.70 -11.90
N ILE A 184 -8.33 5.98 -10.87
CA ILE A 184 -8.73 4.58 -10.58
C ILE A 184 -10.26 4.45 -10.57
N THR A 185 -10.96 5.35 -9.89
CA THR A 185 -12.42 5.35 -9.80
C THR A 185 -13.10 5.48 -11.17
N GLN A 186 -12.56 6.31 -12.03
CA GLN A 186 -13.02 6.44 -13.41
C GLN A 186 -12.76 5.17 -14.22
N GLY A 187 -11.56 4.57 -14.07
CA GLY A 187 -11.20 3.32 -14.74
C GLY A 187 -12.09 2.14 -14.34
N MET A 188 -12.50 2.09 -13.06
CA MET A 188 -13.47 1.10 -12.58
C MET A 188 -14.89 1.39 -13.06
N LEU A 189 -15.31 2.65 -13.07
CA LEU A 189 -16.65 3.06 -13.51
C LEU A 189 -16.86 2.76 -15.01
N THR A 190 -15.85 3.01 -15.83
CA THR A 190 -15.91 2.79 -17.29
C THR A 190 -15.59 1.35 -17.71
N GLY A 191 -15.17 0.50 -16.77
CA GLY A 191 -14.79 -0.90 -17.04
C GLY A 191 -13.43 -1.08 -17.71
N VAL A 192 -12.63 -0.02 -17.87
CA VAL A 192 -11.30 -0.08 -18.52
C VAL A 192 -10.35 -0.98 -17.73
N ILE A 193 -10.34 -0.89 -16.39
CA ILE A 193 -9.47 -1.72 -15.53
C ILE A 193 -9.87 -3.20 -15.65
N GLU A 194 -11.16 -3.52 -15.61
CA GLU A 194 -11.65 -4.89 -15.76
C GLU A 194 -11.38 -5.46 -17.18
N ALA A 195 -11.46 -4.61 -18.20
CA ALA A 195 -11.14 -5.02 -19.58
C ALA A 195 -9.64 -5.29 -19.73
N GLN A 196 -8.76 -4.48 -19.13
CA GLN A 196 -7.32 -4.65 -19.19
C GLN A 196 -6.85 -5.92 -18.47
N THR A 197 -7.43 -6.21 -17.30
CA THR A 197 -7.06 -7.39 -16.49
C THR A 197 -7.74 -8.68 -16.94
N GLY A 198 -8.82 -8.58 -17.73
CA GLY A 198 -9.68 -9.71 -18.09
C GLY A 198 -10.44 -10.30 -16.90
N VAL A 199 -10.44 -9.64 -15.74
CA VAL A 199 -11.09 -10.10 -14.49
C VAL A 199 -12.23 -9.16 -14.14
N LYS A 200 -13.40 -9.71 -13.84
CA LYS A 200 -14.54 -8.95 -13.32
C LYS A 200 -14.50 -8.86 -11.81
N LEU A 201 -14.79 -7.68 -11.27
CA LEU A 201 -14.93 -7.47 -9.83
C LEU A 201 -16.39 -7.64 -9.44
N THR A 202 -16.68 -8.75 -8.77
CA THR A 202 -18.03 -9.15 -8.37
C THR A 202 -18.12 -9.43 -6.87
N ALA A 203 -19.31 -9.38 -6.30
CA ALA A 203 -19.53 -9.68 -4.88
C ALA A 203 -19.27 -11.17 -4.55
N GLU A 204 -19.46 -12.05 -5.51
CA GLU A 204 -19.32 -13.51 -5.34
C GLU A 204 -17.86 -13.95 -5.31
N ASP A 205 -17.03 -13.37 -6.20
CA ASP A 205 -15.68 -13.88 -6.44
C ASP A 205 -14.56 -12.97 -5.95
N SER A 206 -14.85 -11.75 -5.46
CA SER A 206 -13.80 -10.78 -5.17
C SER A 206 -13.67 -10.47 -3.68
N GLN A 207 -12.42 -10.31 -3.24
CA GLN A 207 -12.03 -9.59 -2.03
C GLN A 207 -11.29 -8.32 -2.43
N VAL A 208 -11.59 -7.22 -1.77
CA VAL A 208 -11.10 -5.89 -2.14
C VAL A 208 -10.44 -5.21 -0.95
N MET A 209 -9.20 -4.78 -1.12
CA MET A 209 -8.46 -3.99 -0.14
C MET A 209 -8.11 -2.63 -0.73
N ILE A 210 -8.49 -1.56 -0.06
CA ILE A 210 -8.35 -0.19 -0.54
C ILE A 210 -7.53 0.61 0.46
N CYS A 211 -6.42 1.19 -0.01
CA CYS A 211 -5.57 2.05 0.79
C CYS A 211 -5.15 3.30 -0.01
N GLY A 212 -5.19 4.49 0.60
CA GLY A 212 -4.72 5.70 -0.06
C GLY A 212 -5.56 6.94 0.20
N HIS A 213 -5.72 7.76 -0.84
CA HIS A 213 -6.36 9.05 -0.76
C HIS A 213 -7.84 8.94 -0.35
N PRO A 214 -8.31 9.72 0.63
CA PRO A 214 -9.68 9.62 1.18
C PRO A 214 -10.79 9.75 0.14
N GLU A 215 -10.63 10.60 -0.88
CA GLU A 215 -11.63 10.74 -1.95
C GLU A 215 -11.69 9.49 -2.82
N MET A 216 -10.54 8.92 -3.23
CA MET A 216 -10.51 7.66 -3.98
C MET A 216 -11.19 6.55 -3.18
N ILE A 217 -10.89 6.42 -1.89
CA ILE A 217 -11.51 5.43 -1.00
C ILE A 217 -13.02 5.63 -0.94
N LYS A 218 -13.48 6.87 -0.77
CA LYS A 218 -14.91 7.19 -0.69
C LYS A 218 -15.65 6.85 -1.98
N GLU A 219 -15.13 7.30 -3.12
CA GLU A 219 -15.74 7.09 -4.44
C GLU A 219 -15.77 5.61 -4.79
N LEU A 220 -14.62 4.90 -4.62
CA LEU A 220 -14.52 3.48 -4.93
C LEU A 220 -15.42 2.64 -4.02
N ASN A 221 -15.48 2.97 -2.73
CA ASN A 221 -16.37 2.28 -1.80
C ASN A 221 -17.85 2.44 -2.18
N LEU A 222 -18.29 3.62 -2.61
CA LEU A 222 -19.65 3.84 -3.09
C LEU A 222 -19.94 3.00 -4.35
N LEU A 223 -19.03 3.01 -5.31
CA LEU A 223 -19.15 2.22 -6.53
C LEU A 223 -19.25 0.71 -6.24
N LEU A 224 -18.44 0.21 -5.32
CA LEU A 224 -18.45 -1.21 -4.95
C LEU A 224 -19.72 -1.61 -4.18
N LEU A 225 -20.22 -0.75 -3.32
CA LEU A 225 -21.50 -0.97 -2.63
C LEU A 225 -22.67 -1.01 -3.63
N ASP A 226 -22.66 -0.14 -4.65
CA ASP A 226 -23.67 -0.15 -5.73
C ASP A 226 -23.60 -1.43 -6.58
N ARG A 227 -22.43 -2.05 -6.68
CA ARG A 227 -22.22 -3.38 -7.31
C ARG A 227 -22.60 -4.56 -6.39
N GLY A 228 -23.16 -4.32 -5.20
CA GLY A 228 -23.61 -5.34 -4.27
C GLY A 228 -22.54 -5.90 -3.33
N LEU A 229 -21.31 -5.35 -3.33
CA LEU A 229 -20.32 -5.74 -2.34
C LEU A 229 -20.67 -5.14 -0.97
N ALA A 230 -20.19 -5.74 0.11
CA ALA A 230 -20.38 -5.28 1.47
C ALA A 230 -19.05 -4.92 2.15
N LYS A 231 -19.08 -3.98 3.09
CA LYS A 231 -17.92 -3.67 3.92
C LYS A 231 -17.54 -4.87 4.78
N ASN A 232 -16.26 -5.16 4.85
CA ASN A 232 -15.73 -6.17 5.75
C ASN A 232 -15.67 -5.58 7.17
N LEU A 233 -16.56 -6.01 8.03
CA LEU A 233 -16.65 -5.60 9.41
C LEU A 233 -16.47 -6.82 10.32
N ARG A 234 -15.84 -6.66 11.47
CA ARG A 234 -15.55 -7.76 12.41
C ARG A 234 -16.77 -8.61 12.78
N ARG A 235 -17.98 -8.01 12.81
CA ARG A 235 -19.25 -8.70 13.14
C ARG A 235 -20.12 -8.99 11.92
N ALA A 236 -19.73 -8.51 10.76
CA ALA A 236 -20.41 -8.69 9.48
C ALA A 236 -19.37 -8.76 8.37
N PRO A 237 -18.76 -9.94 8.15
CA PRO A 237 -17.75 -10.12 7.11
C PRO A 237 -18.30 -9.75 5.73
N GLY A 238 -17.49 -9.07 4.94
CA GLY A 238 -17.83 -8.63 3.60
C GLY A 238 -16.57 -8.54 2.74
N GLN A 239 -16.72 -8.01 1.54
CA GLN A 239 -15.66 -8.04 0.54
C GLN A 239 -14.71 -6.84 0.64
N ILE A 240 -15.14 -5.70 1.21
CA ILE A 240 -14.41 -4.43 1.14
C ILE A 240 -13.69 -4.14 2.45
N THR A 241 -12.36 -4.22 2.44
CA THR A 241 -11.49 -3.82 3.56
C THR A 241 -10.81 -2.50 3.21
N VAL A 242 -10.82 -1.53 4.11
CA VAL A 242 -10.35 -0.16 3.85
C VAL A 242 -9.44 0.31 4.97
N GLU A 243 -8.30 0.90 4.60
CA GLU A 243 -7.46 1.70 5.50
C GLU A 243 -7.27 3.10 4.92
N LYS A 244 -7.55 4.13 5.73
CA LYS A 244 -7.31 5.52 5.36
C LYS A 244 -5.88 5.89 5.68
N TYR A 245 -5.16 6.43 4.71
CA TYR A 245 -3.75 6.74 4.84
C TYR A 245 -3.49 8.16 5.41
N TRP A 246 -4.50 9.02 5.46
CA TRP A 246 -4.45 10.40 6.01
C TRP A 246 -5.54 10.62 7.07
#